data_d97b57ca4a070ab6fd09664993ef9a54
#
_entry.id   d97b57ca4a070ab6fd09664993ef9a54
#
_cell.length_a   1.000
_cell.length_b   1.000
_cell.length_c   1.000
_cell.angle_alpha   90.00
_cell.angle_beta   90.00
_cell.angle_gamma   90.00
#
_symmetry.space_group_name_H-M   'P 1'
#
loop_
_entity.id
_entity.type
_entity.pdbx_description
1 polymer ?
#
loop_
_entity_poly.entity_id
_entity_poly.type
_entity_poly.pdbx_seq_one_letter_code
_entity_poly.pdbx_strand_id
1 'polypeptide(L)'
;MHQAIFRIATAAFALLLLSACDQPPFASLGDTPPDRYADPQQIARGKAVYEANCRVCHGTDGMGQPGDWRMRDADGRFPPPPLDDSAHAWHHPTADLLEVVRKGSPGGQGNMPAWKGKLSEAQMRDVVAYIKSLWSDEVYTLWWKMEKQSLEP
;
A
#
# COMPACT_ATOMS: atom_id res chain seq x y z
N MET A 1 -63.47 34.55 -48.51
CA MET A 1 -62.21 35.22 -48.21
C MET A 1 -61.80 34.83 -46.80
N HIS A 2 -60.98 33.81 -46.64
CA HIS A 2 -60.45 33.37 -45.33
C HIS A 2 -58.95 33.19 -45.48
N GLN A 3 -58.21 34.05 -44.81
CA GLN A 3 -56.75 33.99 -44.75
C GLN A 3 -56.36 33.00 -43.63
N ALA A 4 -55.68 31.95 -44.01
CA ALA A 4 -55.06 31.00 -43.07
C ALA A 4 -53.68 31.54 -42.67
N ILE A 5 -53.51 31.81 -41.35
CA ILE A 5 -52.25 32.25 -40.79
C ILE A 5 -51.45 30.98 -40.40
N PHE A 6 -50.35 30.76 -41.13
CA PHE A 6 -49.39 29.69 -40.81
C PHE A 6 -48.50 30.20 -39.64
N ARG A 7 -48.65 29.54 -38.50
CA ARG A 7 -47.72 29.73 -37.38
C ARG A 7 -46.54 28.79 -37.52
N ILE A 8 -45.37 29.33 -37.82
CA ILE A 8 -44.12 28.58 -37.82
C ILE A 8 -43.66 28.47 -36.38
N ALA A 9 -43.71 27.23 -35.83
CA ALA A 9 -43.13 26.92 -34.54
C ALA A 9 -41.62 26.67 -34.72
N THR A 10 -40.80 27.63 -34.30
CA THR A 10 -39.33 27.46 -34.18
C THR A 10 -39.03 26.59 -32.96
N ALA A 11 -38.68 25.32 -33.18
CA ALA A 11 -38.14 24.45 -32.15
C ALA A 11 -36.70 24.85 -31.84
N ALA A 12 -36.48 25.46 -30.67
CA ALA A 12 -35.15 25.72 -30.14
C ALA A 12 -34.53 24.42 -29.66
N PHE A 13 -33.60 23.91 -30.44
CA PHE A 13 -32.81 22.72 -30.08
C PHE A 13 -31.74 23.20 -29.07
N ALA A 14 -31.98 23.00 -27.77
CA ALA A 14 -31.01 23.28 -26.75
C ALA A 14 -29.88 22.24 -26.83
N LEU A 15 -28.70 22.66 -27.34
CA LEU A 15 -27.48 21.86 -27.33
C LEU A 15 -27.00 21.81 -25.87
N LEU A 16 -27.28 20.71 -25.19
CA LEU A 16 -26.63 20.36 -23.91
C LEU A 16 -25.18 20.01 -24.23
N LEU A 17 -24.29 20.97 -24.05
CA LEU A 17 -22.85 20.73 -23.99
C LEU A 17 -22.58 19.90 -22.75
N LEU A 18 -22.42 18.59 -22.91
CA LEU A 18 -21.82 17.71 -21.93
C LEU A 18 -20.37 18.15 -21.77
N SER A 19 -20.10 19.00 -20.77
CA SER A 19 -18.76 19.20 -20.28
C SER A 19 -18.26 17.87 -19.73
N ALA A 20 -17.61 17.07 -20.56
CA ALA A 20 -16.78 15.98 -20.11
C ALA A 20 -15.74 16.63 -19.17
N CYS A 21 -15.83 16.33 -17.87
CA CYS A 21 -14.77 16.67 -16.92
C CYS A 21 -13.51 15.97 -17.42
N ASP A 22 -12.63 16.76 -18.03
CA ASP A 22 -11.28 16.36 -18.36
C ASP A 22 -10.52 16.23 -17.04
N GLN A 23 -10.74 15.11 -16.33
CA GLN A 23 -9.88 14.76 -15.20
C GLN A 23 -8.56 14.30 -15.84
N PRO A 24 -7.43 14.95 -15.47
CA PRO A 24 -6.14 14.47 -15.94
C PRO A 24 -6.01 13.01 -15.56
N PRO A 25 -5.44 12.15 -16.42
CA PRO A 25 -5.35 10.71 -16.22
C PRO A 25 -4.55 10.30 -14.97
N PHE A 26 -3.93 11.25 -14.31
CA PHE A 26 -3.20 11.07 -13.05
C PHE A 26 -3.53 12.26 -12.13
N ALA A 27 -4.50 12.09 -11.24
CA ALA A 27 -4.60 12.96 -10.08
C ALA A 27 -3.28 12.82 -9.31
N SER A 28 -2.49 13.89 -9.21
CA SER A 28 -1.25 13.87 -8.42
C SER A 28 -1.61 13.44 -6.99
N LEU A 29 -0.98 12.37 -6.52
CA LEU A 29 -1.14 11.93 -5.15
C LEU A 29 -0.71 13.08 -4.23
N GLY A 30 -1.60 13.50 -3.32
CA GLY A 30 -1.33 14.62 -2.41
C GLY A 30 -0.09 14.37 -1.53
N ASP A 31 0.45 15.44 -0.95
CA ASP A 31 1.62 15.35 -0.05
C ASP A 31 1.27 14.71 1.30
N THR A 32 0.00 14.77 1.69
CA THR A 32 -0.49 14.15 2.93
C THR A 32 -0.64 12.65 2.71
N PRO A 33 -0.03 11.80 3.56
CA PRO A 33 -0.24 10.37 3.50
C PRO A 33 -1.71 10.02 3.78
N PRO A 34 -2.23 8.93 3.19
CA PRO A 34 -3.55 8.43 3.53
C PRO A 34 -3.59 8.01 5.00
N ASP A 35 -4.76 8.08 5.62
CA ASP A 35 -4.95 7.57 6.97
C ASP A 35 -4.69 6.05 6.99
N ARG A 36 -3.60 5.63 7.66
CA ARG A 36 -3.25 4.22 7.76
C ARG A 36 -4.19 3.41 8.64
N TYR A 37 -5.04 4.08 9.41
CA TYR A 37 -6.05 3.47 10.28
C TYR A 37 -7.47 3.57 9.69
N ALA A 38 -7.61 4.00 8.44
CA ALA A 38 -8.92 4.16 7.78
C ALA A 38 -9.77 2.87 7.76
N ASP A 39 -9.12 1.69 7.76
CA ASP A 39 -9.80 0.40 7.94
C ASP A 39 -9.22 -0.33 9.17
N PRO A 40 -9.76 -0.10 10.38
CA PRO A 40 -9.32 -0.80 11.59
C PRO A 40 -9.53 -2.32 11.52
N GLN A 41 -10.48 -2.79 10.73
CA GLN A 41 -10.70 -4.23 10.55
C GLN A 41 -9.58 -4.85 9.70
N GLN A 42 -9.08 -4.15 8.69
CA GLN A 42 -7.90 -4.59 7.94
C GLN A 42 -6.68 -4.71 8.85
N ILE A 43 -6.43 -3.71 9.69
CA ILE A 43 -5.33 -3.75 10.66
C ILE A 43 -5.49 -4.94 11.62
N ALA A 44 -6.70 -5.18 12.13
CA ALA A 44 -6.95 -6.32 13.03
C ALA A 44 -6.71 -7.67 12.34
N ARG A 45 -7.16 -7.85 11.09
CA ARG A 45 -6.88 -9.05 10.29
C ARG A 45 -5.38 -9.20 10.04
N GLY A 46 -4.71 -8.09 9.67
CA GLY A 46 -3.26 -8.06 9.46
C GLY A 46 -2.47 -8.44 10.70
N LYS A 47 -2.89 -7.94 11.88
CA LYS A 47 -2.31 -8.32 13.16
C LYS A 47 -2.46 -9.82 13.42
N ALA A 48 -3.64 -10.40 13.18
CA ALA A 48 -3.84 -11.84 13.35
C ALA A 48 -2.94 -12.67 12.43
N VAL A 49 -2.76 -12.26 11.18
CA VAL A 49 -1.81 -12.91 10.24
C VAL A 49 -0.38 -12.76 10.75
N TYR A 50 0.01 -11.59 11.22
CA TYR A 50 1.34 -11.31 11.76
C TYR A 50 1.67 -12.19 12.95
N GLU A 51 0.80 -12.23 13.95
CA GLU A 51 0.97 -13.04 15.16
C GLU A 51 1.14 -14.53 14.85
N ALA A 52 0.37 -15.04 13.88
CA ALA A 52 0.41 -16.45 13.51
C ALA A 52 1.64 -16.85 12.69
N ASN A 53 2.22 -15.92 11.89
CA ASN A 53 3.16 -16.30 10.83
C ASN A 53 4.48 -15.51 10.84
N CYS A 54 4.50 -14.30 11.35
CA CYS A 54 5.63 -13.36 11.20
C CYS A 54 6.36 -13.12 12.52
N ARG A 55 5.61 -13.05 13.62
CA ARG A 55 6.12 -12.72 14.96
C ARG A 55 7.28 -13.60 15.41
N VAL A 56 7.26 -14.89 15.10
CA VAL A 56 8.31 -15.84 15.50
C VAL A 56 9.70 -15.40 15.03
N CYS A 57 9.77 -14.69 13.90
CA CYS A 57 11.01 -14.18 13.32
C CYS A 57 11.17 -12.67 13.55
N HIS A 58 10.09 -11.89 13.36
CA HIS A 58 10.17 -10.42 13.39
C HIS A 58 9.84 -9.80 14.77
N GLY A 59 9.63 -10.63 15.78
CA GLY A 59 9.38 -10.17 17.15
C GLY A 59 7.96 -9.66 17.39
N THR A 60 7.64 -9.36 18.63
CA THR A 60 6.38 -8.74 19.01
C THR A 60 6.33 -7.31 18.42
N ASP A 61 5.21 -6.95 17.81
CA ASP A 61 4.98 -5.63 17.20
C ASP A 61 6.12 -5.15 16.28
N GLY A 62 6.79 -6.10 15.61
CA GLY A 62 7.83 -5.76 14.64
C GLY A 62 9.18 -5.36 15.23
N MET A 63 9.41 -5.52 16.51
CA MET A 63 10.66 -5.09 17.17
C MET A 63 11.90 -5.91 16.77
N GLY A 64 11.75 -6.97 15.99
CA GLY A 64 12.85 -7.83 15.59
C GLY A 64 13.26 -8.84 16.66
N GLN A 65 14.46 -9.38 16.48
CA GLN A 65 15.12 -10.29 17.41
C GLN A 65 16.29 -9.59 18.10
N PRO A 66 16.76 -10.06 19.28
CA PRO A 66 17.97 -9.55 19.90
C PRO A 66 19.19 -9.67 18.96
N GLY A 67 20.01 -8.63 18.92
CA GLY A 67 21.21 -8.59 18.09
C GLY A 67 21.15 -7.54 16.97
N ASP A 68 22.24 -7.40 16.25
CA ASP A 68 22.28 -6.49 15.10
C ASP A 68 21.85 -7.22 13.81
N TRP A 69 20.67 -6.92 13.32
CA TRP A 69 20.13 -7.50 12.10
C TRP A 69 20.95 -7.21 10.84
N ARG A 70 21.90 -6.25 10.90
CA ARG A 70 22.83 -5.91 9.80
C ARG A 70 24.03 -6.86 9.73
N MET A 71 24.25 -7.63 10.81
CA MET A 71 25.34 -8.60 10.89
C MET A 71 24.88 -9.95 10.42
N ARG A 72 25.60 -10.55 9.48
CA ARG A 72 25.30 -11.89 8.99
C ARG A 72 25.54 -12.93 10.09
N ASP A 73 24.70 -13.92 10.13
CA ASP A 73 24.86 -15.09 10.99
C ASP A 73 26.00 -16.03 10.47
N ALA A 74 26.20 -17.14 11.19
CA ALA A 74 27.24 -18.13 10.85
C ALA A 74 27.05 -18.75 9.44
N ASP A 75 25.82 -18.77 8.93
CA ASP A 75 25.47 -19.26 7.59
C ASP A 75 25.58 -18.18 6.51
N GLY A 76 26.06 -16.99 6.87
CA GLY A 76 26.22 -15.85 5.96
C GLY A 76 24.91 -15.15 5.61
N ARG A 77 23.82 -15.34 6.37
CA ARG A 77 22.49 -14.79 6.13
C ARG A 77 22.18 -13.66 7.08
N PHE A 78 21.39 -12.69 6.63
CA PHE A 78 20.90 -11.66 7.50
C PHE A 78 19.77 -12.19 8.40
N PRO A 79 19.82 -11.91 9.71
CA PRO A 79 18.70 -12.17 10.61
C PRO A 79 17.45 -11.39 10.20
N PRO A 80 16.26 -11.82 10.65
CA PRO A 80 15.03 -11.08 10.42
C PRO A 80 15.13 -9.64 10.98
N PRO A 81 15.02 -8.59 10.14
CA PRO A 81 15.09 -7.22 10.61
C PRO A 81 13.83 -6.85 11.41
N PRO A 82 13.90 -5.86 12.30
CA PRO A 82 12.73 -5.16 12.79
C PRO A 82 11.85 -4.66 11.64
N LEU A 83 10.55 -4.54 11.89
CA LEU A 83 9.56 -4.03 10.94
C LEU A 83 8.91 -2.73 11.44
N ASP A 84 9.33 -2.24 12.59
CA ASP A 84 9.00 -0.95 13.16
C ASP A 84 9.93 0.17 12.60
N ASP A 85 9.96 1.33 13.24
CA ASP A 85 10.77 2.47 12.83
C ASP A 85 12.29 2.21 12.91
N SER A 86 12.71 1.22 13.70
CA SER A 86 14.14 1.00 14.02
C SER A 86 14.96 0.37 12.89
N ALA A 87 14.30 -0.13 11.84
CA ALA A 87 14.97 -0.72 10.69
C ALA A 87 14.58 -0.05 9.36
N HIS A 88 14.51 -0.81 8.27
CA HIS A 88 14.46 -0.23 6.91
C HIS A 88 13.19 -0.59 6.11
N ALA A 89 12.21 -1.28 6.71
CA ALA A 89 11.02 -1.70 5.97
C ALA A 89 10.28 -0.52 5.31
N TRP A 90 10.27 0.62 5.96
CA TRP A 90 9.65 1.85 5.49
C TRP A 90 10.41 2.54 4.32
N HIS A 91 11.60 2.06 3.96
CA HIS A 91 12.33 2.49 2.76
C HIS A 91 11.83 1.81 1.47
N HIS A 92 10.86 0.92 1.58
CA HIS A 92 10.34 0.16 0.44
C HIS A 92 8.88 0.52 0.16
N PRO A 93 8.49 0.71 -1.11
CA PRO A 93 7.10 0.91 -1.47
C PRO A 93 6.27 -0.35 -1.17
N THR A 94 4.96 -0.18 -1.08
CA THR A 94 4.03 -1.28 -0.77
C THR A 94 4.19 -2.47 -1.72
N ALA A 95 4.45 -2.21 -2.98
CA ALA A 95 4.64 -3.27 -3.99
C ALA A 95 5.83 -4.18 -3.64
N ASP A 96 6.96 -3.60 -3.21
CA ASP A 96 8.16 -4.34 -2.84
C ASP A 96 7.96 -5.12 -1.54
N LEU A 97 7.31 -4.52 -0.55
CA LEU A 97 6.96 -5.22 0.70
C LEU A 97 6.08 -6.45 0.42
N LEU A 98 5.09 -6.30 -0.44
CA LEU A 98 4.24 -7.42 -0.87
C LEU A 98 5.03 -8.48 -1.62
N GLU A 99 5.97 -8.08 -2.47
CA GLU A 99 6.80 -9.00 -3.24
C GLU A 99 7.72 -9.83 -2.32
N VAL A 100 8.32 -9.20 -1.30
CA VAL A 100 9.10 -9.90 -0.27
C VAL A 100 8.23 -10.87 0.51
N VAL A 101 7.01 -10.50 0.89
CA VAL A 101 6.09 -11.44 1.53
C VAL A 101 5.75 -12.61 0.59
N ARG A 102 5.50 -12.36 -0.68
CA ARG A 102 5.18 -13.43 -1.66
C ARG A 102 6.33 -14.39 -1.88
N LYS A 103 7.54 -13.86 -2.08
CA LYS A 103 8.70 -14.63 -2.59
C LYS A 103 9.70 -15.02 -1.51
N GLY A 104 9.63 -14.42 -0.33
CA GLY A 104 10.64 -14.58 0.73
C GLY A 104 11.85 -13.68 0.53
N SER A 105 12.96 -14.00 1.21
CA SER A 105 14.18 -13.20 1.20
C SER A 105 14.75 -13.01 -0.20
N PRO A 106 14.96 -11.76 -0.67
CA PRO A 106 15.56 -11.49 -1.96
C PRO A 106 16.95 -12.14 -2.09
N GLY A 107 17.18 -12.82 -3.21
CA GLY A 107 18.50 -13.43 -3.50
C GLY A 107 18.99 -14.43 -2.45
N GLY A 108 18.12 -14.96 -1.60
CA GLY A 108 18.50 -15.89 -0.53
C GLY A 108 19.37 -15.27 0.58
N GLN A 109 19.39 -13.94 0.70
CA GLN A 109 20.21 -13.24 1.69
C GLN A 109 19.73 -13.38 3.13
N GLY A 110 18.52 -13.89 3.35
CA GLY A 110 17.93 -14.17 4.66
C GLY A 110 17.15 -15.48 4.64
N ASN A 111 16.46 -15.76 5.75
CA ASN A 111 15.71 -17.00 5.94
C ASN A 111 14.18 -16.82 5.83
N MET A 112 13.69 -15.67 5.37
CA MET A 112 12.25 -15.44 5.22
C MET A 112 11.70 -16.39 4.15
N PRO A 113 10.72 -17.24 4.47
CA PRO A 113 10.13 -18.15 3.50
C PRO A 113 9.17 -17.40 2.55
N ALA A 114 8.93 -17.96 1.38
CA ALA A 114 7.85 -17.52 0.51
C ALA A 114 6.48 -17.87 1.12
N TRP A 115 5.57 -16.88 1.09
CA TRP A 115 4.20 -17.04 1.61
C TRP A 115 3.17 -17.25 0.51
N LYS A 116 3.54 -17.07 -0.77
CA LYS A 116 2.67 -17.42 -1.90
C LYS A 116 2.22 -18.87 -1.80
N GLY A 117 0.90 -19.09 -1.90
CA GLY A 117 0.30 -20.40 -1.75
C GLY A 117 0.05 -20.86 -0.29
N LYS A 118 0.57 -20.11 0.70
CA LYS A 118 0.30 -20.32 2.14
C LYS A 118 -0.67 -19.27 2.67
N LEU A 119 -0.50 -18.03 2.24
CA LEU A 119 -1.39 -16.90 2.53
C LEU A 119 -2.09 -16.47 1.24
N SER A 120 -3.33 -16.01 1.36
CA SER A 120 -4.04 -15.37 0.27
C SER A 120 -3.46 -13.98 0.00
N GLU A 121 -3.71 -13.43 -1.20
CA GLU A 121 -3.32 -12.04 -1.54
C GLU A 121 -3.96 -11.02 -0.59
N ALA A 122 -5.17 -11.28 -0.09
CA ALA A 122 -5.82 -10.42 0.89
C ALA A 122 -5.06 -10.44 2.22
N GLN A 123 -4.69 -11.62 2.73
CA GLN A 123 -3.92 -11.76 3.96
C GLN A 123 -2.54 -11.10 3.86
N MET A 124 -1.88 -11.21 2.70
CA MET A 124 -0.59 -10.54 2.46
C MET A 124 -0.74 -9.01 2.46
N ARG A 125 -1.82 -8.47 1.86
CA ARG A 125 -2.11 -7.03 1.95
C ARG A 125 -2.47 -6.60 3.37
N ASP A 126 -3.24 -7.38 4.09
CA ASP A 126 -3.64 -7.08 5.47
C ASP A 126 -2.42 -7.03 6.40
N VAL A 127 -1.49 -7.99 6.28
CA VAL A 127 -0.28 -7.99 7.12
C VAL A 127 0.66 -6.82 6.78
N VAL A 128 0.79 -6.42 5.52
CA VAL A 128 1.58 -5.23 5.15
C VAL A 128 0.91 -3.96 5.68
N ALA A 129 -0.43 -3.87 5.67
CA ALA A 129 -1.14 -2.75 6.28
C ALA A 129 -0.89 -2.69 7.80
N TYR A 130 -0.92 -3.84 8.50
CA TYR A 130 -0.56 -3.90 9.92
C TYR A 130 0.88 -3.46 10.16
N ILE A 131 1.86 -3.93 9.39
CA ILE A 131 3.26 -3.51 9.53
C ILE A 131 3.37 -1.98 9.40
N LYS A 132 2.73 -1.38 8.39
CA LYS A 132 2.71 0.07 8.23
C LYS A 132 2.02 0.81 9.38
N SER A 133 1.11 0.19 10.10
CA SER A 133 0.48 0.76 11.28
C SER A 133 1.40 0.81 12.51
N LEU A 134 2.52 0.09 12.49
CA LEU A 134 3.52 0.12 13.55
C LEU A 134 4.46 1.34 13.47
N TRP A 135 4.49 2.03 12.32
CA TRP A 135 5.39 3.16 12.11
C TRP A 135 4.85 4.43 12.77
N SER A 136 5.76 5.29 13.24
CA SER A 136 5.41 6.63 13.70
C SER A 136 4.85 7.49 12.56
N ASP A 137 4.26 8.63 12.90
CA ASP A 137 3.74 9.57 11.88
C ASP A 137 4.85 10.11 11.00
N GLU A 138 6.02 10.35 11.58
CA GLU A 138 7.21 10.82 10.87
C GLU A 138 7.68 9.78 9.84
N VAL A 139 7.85 8.53 10.27
CA VAL A 139 8.30 7.43 9.40
C VAL A 139 7.26 7.11 8.33
N TYR A 140 5.97 7.12 8.69
CA TYR A 140 4.90 6.90 7.72
C TYR A 140 4.84 8.02 6.67
N THR A 141 5.12 9.27 7.05
CA THR A 141 5.21 10.40 6.11
C THR A 141 6.43 10.26 5.18
N LEU A 142 7.57 9.79 5.69
CA LEU A 142 8.75 9.50 4.85
C LEU A 142 8.48 8.37 3.87
N TRP A 143 7.85 7.28 4.35
CA TRP A 143 7.41 6.18 3.49
C TRP A 143 6.49 6.67 2.37
N TRP A 144 5.51 7.55 2.68
CA TRP A 144 4.57 8.06 1.67
C TRP A 144 5.25 8.81 0.54
N LYS A 145 6.29 9.57 0.82
CA LYS A 145 7.08 10.25 -0.23
C LYS A 145 7.69 9.25 -1.20
N MET A 146 8.20 8.13 -0.71
CA MET A 146 8.77 7.08 -1.53
C MET A 146 7.69 6.28 -2.28
N GLU A 147 6.59 5.95 -1.60
CA GLU A 147 5.44 5.28 -2.23
C GLU A 147 4.96 6.07 -3.45
N LYS A 148 4.78 7.40 -3.32
CA LYS A 148 4.40 8.26 -4.46
C LYS A 148 5.38 8.15 -5.61
N GLN A 149 6.68 8.24 -5.34
CA GLN A 149 7.71 8.13 -6.40
C GLN A 149 7.66 6.80 -7.14
N SER A 150 7.31 5.72 -6.45
CA SER A 150 7.18 4.39 -7.07
C SER A 150 5.95 4.24 -7.96
N LEU A 151 4.97 5.14 -7.81
CA LEU A 151 3.71 5.15 -8.56
C LEU A 151 3.74 6.15 -9.73
N GLU A 152 4.76 7.00 -9.79
CA GLU A 152 4.98 7.90 -10.93
C GLU A 152 5.56 7.10 -12.11
N PRO A 153 5.08 7.35 -13.35
CA PRO A 153 5.52 6.63 -14.55
C PRO A 153 6.95 7.00 -14.98
#